data_8b5fc1e89cea4f85b5146f1a0a760e6c
#
_entry.id   8b5fc1e89cea4f85b5146f1a0a760e6c
#
_cell.length_a   1.000
_cell.length_b   1.000
_cell.length_c   1.000
_cell.angle_alpha   90.00
_cell.angle_beta   90.00
_cell.angle_gamma   90.00
#
_symmetry.space_group_name_H-M   'P 1'
#
loop_
_entity.id
_entity.type
_entity.pdbx_description
1 polymer ?
#
loop_
_entity_poly.entity_id
_entity_poly.type
_entity_poly.pdbx_seq_one_letter_code
_entity_poly.pdbx_strand_id
1 'polypeptide(L)'
;MKAPLRRGLAALCALLAPAGCQAAPELAVVGDSVKVKEGADLPRRSALYAGGRVRLRAARGETLGVQVLLTHAVRGAIALDLHAKDVHIVAFRLDTVPVREPSTSMYGDSRGPGQYPDVLTPAPGGIEGQPRAYFDVAVGPAASPGRHTGELRIGSRRIPVELRIENARIDLRSDPLVWVYYMPGEVAAVHGLPDDDRPEQIEVEREYYELFRRHGALLAPHLGPHRFPPRRQFMKDVRFWPAWVDHSSDANIAADVRRWLELLDGSDVRAFSIPIDEPRTAEQRERVRHVAEVIGKAGGGRPSFLRAVTDAVHPVYGDSIDLYFSPLNIPEPANERRARGQLFWTYNGKPPHAGSMIIDTYGVALRTWGWIGYLYDVDLWYAWEGLYFRDRYNRGAEATDLLNDPVSFDERQKGGTDFGNGDGLLAYPGALPSLRLKALRRGLQDRLLLEQLEDCGQAAYARRVARALIPRALGEATGERAWPVHEAPWEEARHLVLDGIERHCPP
;
A
#
# COMPACT_ATOMS: atom_id res chain seq x y z
N MET A 1 18.46 10.82 -82.53
CA MET A 1 17.12 10.17 -82.38
C MET A 1 17.10 9.41 -81.09
N LYS A 2 16.28 9.78 -80.19
CA LYS A 2 15.67 9.19 -79.00
C LYS A 2 15.68 10.20 -77.84
N ALA A 3 14.52 10.76 -77.58
CA ALA A 3 14.28 11.63 -76.40
C ALA A 3 14.11 10.83 -75.11
N PRO A 4 14.47 11.37 -73.94
CA PRO A 4 14.17 10.75 -72.68
C PRO A 4 12.86 11.31 -72.06
N LEU A 5 12.02 10.39 -71.57
CA LEU A 5 10.85 10.64 -70.79
C LEU A 5 11.20 11.33 -69.43
N ARG A 6 10.62 12.47 -69.17
CA ARG A 6 10.54 13.08 -67.84
C ARG A 6 9.40 12.42 -67.05
N ARG A 7 9.71 11.72 -65.96
CA ARG A 7 8.79 11.30 -64.91
C ARG A 7 8.72 12.41 -63.85
N GLY A 8 7.54 13.03 -63.69
CA GLY A 8 7.30 13.99 -62.64
C GLY A 8 7.16 13.28 -61.29
N LEU A 9 7.94 13.71 -60.27
CA LEU A 9 7.70 13.42 -58.89
C LEU A 9 6.64 14.40 -58.37
N ALA A 10 5.45 13.90 -58.05
CA ALA A 10 4.48 14.62 -57.28
C ALA A 10 4.92 14.56 -55.77
N ALA A 11 5.35 15.71 -55.26
CA ALA A 11 5.64 15.89 -53.83
C ALA A 11 4.32 15.93 -53.05
N LEU A 12 4.07 14.91 -52.26
CA LEU A 12 2.96 14.87 -51.32
C LEU A 12 3.37 15.69 -50.07
N CYS A 13 3.00 16.97 -50.03
CA CYS A 13 3.08 17.78 -48.81
C CYS A 13 2.02 17.28 -47.83
N ALA A 14 2.40 16.41 -46.89
CA ALA A 14 1.59 16.14 -45.72
C ALA A 14 1.56 17.40 -44.86
N LEU A 15 0.42 18.07 -44.82
CA LEU A 15 0.12 19.16 -43.89
C LEU A 15 0.12 18.56 -42.45
N LEU A 16 1.24 18.72 -41.74
CA LEU A 16 1.28 18.61 -40.31
C LEU A 16 0.47 19.78 -39.74
N ALA A 17 -0.78 19.51 -39.37
CA ALA A 17 -1.55 20.43 -38.58
C ALA A 17 -0.81 20.69 -37.27
N PRO A 18 -0.61 21.92 -36.81
CA PRO A 18 -0.01 22.20 -35.53
C PRO A 18 -0.88 21.54 -34.46
N ALA A 19 -0.24 20.75 -33.55
CA ALA A 19 -0.90 20.25 -32.38
C ALA A 19 -1.36 21.45 -31.56
N GLY A 20 -2.63 21.82 -31.74
CA GLY A 20 -3.25 22.93 -31.04
C GLY A 20 -3.04 22.71 -29.54
N CYS A 21 -2.56 23.74 -28.89
CA CYS A 21 -2.44 23.78 -27.43
C CYS A 21 -3.86 23.69 -26.85
N GLN A 22 -4.36 22.47 -26.65
CA GLN A 22 -5.65 22.27 -26.00
C GLN A 22 -5.52 22.74 -24.56
N ALA A 23 -6.41 23.64 -24.14
CA ALA A 23 -6.48 24.07 -22.73
C ALA A 23 -6.56 22.87 -21.80
N ALA A 24 -5.96 23.00 -20.61
CA ALA A 24 -6.06 21.97 -19.59
C ALA A 24 -7.54 21.71 -19.22
N PRO A 25 -7.95 20.47 -18.97
CA PRO A 25 -9.34 20.18 -18.63
C PRO A 25 -9.72 20.81 -17.29
N GLU A 26 -10.93 21.32 -17.17
CA GLU A 26 -11.47 21.86 -15.91
C GLU A 26 -11.91 20.78 -14.93
N LEU A 27 -12.05 19.54 -15.38
CA LEU A 27 -12.49 18.38 -14.64
C LEU A 27 -11.67 17.15 -15.03
N ALA A 28 -11.19 16.42 -14.05
CA ALA A 28 -10.73 15.04 -14.22
C ALA A 28 -11.44 14.12 -13.20
N VAL A 29 -11.77 12.90 -13.61
CA VAL A 29 -12.20 11.82 -12.72
C VAL A 29 -11.20 10.71 -12.90
N VAL A 30 -10.48 10.36 -11.81
CA VAL A 30 -9.35 9.41 -11.81
C VAL A 30 -9.46 8.43 -10.63
N GLY A 31 -8.67 7.37 -10.65
CA GLY A 31 -8.63 6.38 -9.56
C GLY A 31 -7.73 6.76 -8.39
N ASP A 32 -7.58 5.83 -7.46
CA ASP A 32 -6.82 6.02 -6.22
C ASP A 32 -5.30 6.11 -6.40
N SER A 33 -4.77 5.72 -7.56
CA SER A 33 -3.34 5.75 -7.85
C SER A 33 -2.87 7.05 -8.54
N VAL A 34 -3.69 8.09 -8.55
CA VAL A 34 -3.35 9.40 -9.12
C VAL A 34 -3.13 10.43 -8.01
N LYS A 35 -2.02 11.15 -8.09
CA LYS A 35 -1.67 12.22 -7.15
C LYS A 35 -1.33 13.49 -7.92
N VAL A 36 -2.23 14.47 -7.92
CA VAL A 36 -2.10 15.76 -8.60
C VAL A 36 -1.86 16.86 -7.58
N LYS A 37 -0.68 17.48 -7.59
CA LYS A 37 -0.37 18.63 -6.73
C LYS A 37 -1.38 19.76 -6.97
N GLU A 38 -1.63 20.54 -5.94
CA GLU A 38 -2.44 21.78 -6.11
C GLU A 38 -1.75 22.74 -7.08
N GLY A 39 -2.55 23.36 -7.94
CA GLY A 39 -2.04 24.24 -9.00
C GLY A 39 -1.40 23.56 -10.19
N ALA A 40 -1.25 22.21 -10.17
CA ALA A 40 -0.81 21.50 -11.37
C ALA A 40 -1.95 21.23 -12.34
N ASP A 41 -1.64 21.10 -13.63
CA ASP A 41 -2.61 20.72 -14.66
C ASP A 41 -3.29 19.40 -14.32
N LEU A 42 -4.61 19.36 -14.52
CA LEU A 42 -5.37 18.13 -14.37
C LEU A 42 -5.01 17.13 -15.48
N PRO A 43 -5.06 15.81 -15.21
CA PRO A 43 -4.82 14.79 -16.21
C PRO A 43 -5.76 14.91 -17.41
N ARG A 44 -5.20 15.00 -18.62
CA ARG A 44 -5.98 15.07 -19.89
C ARG A 44 -6.59 13.73 -20.27
N ARG A 45 -6.05 12.64 -19.75
CA ARG A 45 -6.54 11.27 -19.98
C ARG A 45 -6.79 10.62 -18.64
N SER A 46 -7.84 9.84 -18.57
CA SER A 46 -8.23 9.06 -17.40
C SER A 46 -8.65 7.66 -17.84
N ALA A 47 -8.29 6.66 -17.05
CA ALA A 47 -8.79 5.30 -17.22
C ALA A 47 -10.29 5.19 -16.88
N LEU A 48 -10.80 6.09 -16.03
CA LEU A 48 -12.16 6.05 -15.52
C LEU A 48 -13.13 6.98 -16.26
N TYR A 49 -12.64 8.07 -16.89
CA TYR A 49 -13.48 9.11 -17.47
C TYR A 49 -13.13 9.39 -18.92
N ALA A 50 -14.05 9.08 -19.80
CA ALA A 50 -13.93 9.35 -21.23
C ALA A 50 -15.30 9.59 -21.87
N GLY A 51 -15.35 10.50 -22.85
CA GLY A 51 -16.58 10.78 -23.60
C GLY A 51 -17.74 11.29 -22.74
N GLY A 52 -17.43 12.05 -21.66
CA GLY A 52 -18.44 12.60 -20.75
C GLY A 52 -19.12 11.57 -19.83
N ARG A 53 -18.55 10.38 -19.68
CA ARG A 53 -19.07 9.28 -18.84
C ARG A 53 -17.98 8.70 -17.97
N VAL A 54 -18.30 8.35 -16.72
CA VAL A 54 -17.46 7.57 -15.81
C VAL A 54 -17.76 6.09 -16.03
N ARG A 55 -16.72 5.27 -16.15
CA ARG A 55 -16.80 3.81 -16.26
C ARG A 55 -15.96 3.19 -15.17
N LEU A 56 -16.59 2.39 -14.33
CA LEU A 56 -15.99 1.64 -13.24
C LEU A 56 -16.11 0.14 -13.52
N ARG A 57 -15.08 -0.61 -13.15
CA ARG A 57 -15.07 -2.06 -13.30
C ARG A 57 -14.53 -2.68 -12.02
N ALA A 58 -15.31 -3.53 -11.37
CA ALA A 58 -15.00 -4.09 -10.05
C ALA A 58 -15.25 -5.60 -9.98
N ALA A 59 -14.46 -6.27 -9.14
CA ALA A 59 -14.78 -7.59 -8.62
C ALA A 59 -15.76 -7.45 -7.43
N ARG A 60 -16.43 -8.54 -7.07
CA ARG A 60 -17.17 -8.65 -5.80
C ARG A 60 -16.20 -8.64 -4.62
N GLY A 61 -16.52 -7.94 -3.54
CA GLY A 61 -15.63 -7.74 -2.38
C GLY A 61 -14.59 -6.63 -2.56
N GLU A 62 -14.54 -5.97 -3.71
CA GLU A 62 -13.58 -4.91 -4.02
C GLU A 62 -14.08 -3.52 -3.60
N THR A 63 -13.16 -2.63 -3.25
CA THR A 63 -13.44 -1.19 -3.08
C THR A 63 -12.62 -0.39 -4.07
N LEU A 64 -13.31 0.34 -4.96
CA LEU A 64 -12.68 1.25 -5.92
C LEU A 64 -12.56 2.65 -5.34
N GLY A 65 -11.43 3.32 -5.57
CA GLY A 65 -11.29 4.75 -5.32
C GLY A 65 -11.64 5.57 -6.57
N VAL A 66 -12.45 6.61 -6.39
CA VAL A 66 -12.81 7.56 -7.46
C VAL A 66 -12.52 8.97 -6.98
N GLN A 67 -11.54 9.63 -7.58
CA GLN A 67 -11.23 11.04 -7.32
C GLN A 67 -11.92 11.92 -8.35
N VAL A 68 -12.55 13.00 -7.88
CA VAL A 68 -13.06 14.09 -8.72
C VAL A 68 -12.19 15.32 -8.46
N LEU A 69 -11.50 15.77 -9.49
CA LEU A 69 -10.56 16.88 -9.44
C LEU A 69 -11.06 18.01 -10.33
N LEU A 70 -11.15 19.20 -9.77
CA LEU A 70 -11.59 20.42 -10.45
C LEU A 70 -10.49 21.48 -10.39
N THR A 71 -10.40 22.33 -11.38
CA THR A 71 -9.48 23.49 -11.34
C THR A 71 -9.93 24.52 -10.30
N HIS A 72 -11.23 24.62 -10.05
CA HIS A 72 -11.82 25.55 -9.08
C HIS A 72 -12.97 24.87 -8.33
N ALA A 73 -13.21 25.31 -7.10
CA ALA A 73 -14.37 24.91 -6.34
C ALA A 73 -15.66 25.30 -7.07
N VAL A 74 -16.66 24.42 -7.03
CA VAL A 74 -17.98 24.67 -7.63
C VAL A 74 -19.01 25.00 -6.55
N ARG A 75 -20.05 25.75 -6.94
CA ARG A 75 -21.23 25.94 -6.10
C ARG A 75 -22.06 24.66 -6.09
N GLY A 76 -22.45 24.21 -4.92
CA GLY A 76 -23.21 22.99 -4.70
C GLY A 76 -22.32 21.75 -4.48
N ALA A 77 -22.97 20.64 -4.20
CA ALA A 77 -22.32 19.42 -3.78
C ALA A 77 -21.65 18.64 -4.94
N ILE A 78 -20.55 17.96 -4.62
CA ILE A 78 -20.01 16.86 -5.40
C ILE A 78 -20.51 15.57 -4.74
N ALA A 79 -21.27 14.74 -5.46
CA ALA A 79 -21.85 13.50 -4.97
C ALA A 79 -21.83 12.42 -6.03
N LEU A 80 -21.63 11.18 -5.63
CA LEU A 80 -21.67 10.00 -6.48
C LEU A 80 -22.80 9.09 -5.99
N ASP A 81 -23.70 8.71 -6.89
CA ASP A 81 -24.80 7.79 -6.63
C ASP A 81 -24.72 6.59 -7.59
N LEU A 82 -24.96 5.39 -7.11
CA LEU A 82 -25.02 4.16 -7.89
C LEU A 82 -26.26 3.36 -7.54
N HIS A 83 -26.98 2.91 -8.52
CA HIS A 83 -28.20 2.10 -8.38
C HIS A 83 -27.83 0.61 -8.45
N ALA A 84 -27.13 0.12 -7.42
CA ALA A 84 -26.73 -1.28 -7.31
C ALA A 84 -26.92 -1.78 -5.88
N LYS A 85 -27.53 -2.96 -5.74
CA LYS A 85 -27.69 -3.61 -4.44
C LYS A 85 -26.32 -4.08 -3.95
N ASP A 86 -26.05 -3.95 -2.65
CA ASP A 86 -24.80 -4.33 -2.01
C ASP A 86 -23.58 -3.54 -2.56
N VAL A 87 -23.81 -2.28 -2.95
CA VAL A 87 -22.78 -1.32 -3.28
C VAL A 87 -22.95 -0.11 -2.38
N HIS A 88 -21.88 0.24 -1.66
CA HIS A 88 -21.88 1.34 -0.70
C HIS A 88 -20.87 2.40 -1.11
N ILE A 89 -21.26 3.67 -1.00
CA ILE A 89 -20.39 4.80 -1.32
C ILE A 89 -20.08 5.56 -0.05
N VAL A 90 -18.78 5.77 0.19
CA VAL A 90 -18.30 6.63 1.27
C VAL A 90 -17.58 7.82 0.64
N ALA A 91 -18.06 9.03 0.95
CA ALA A 91 -17.49 10.27 0.45
C ALA A 91 -16.44 10.83 1.42
N PHE A 92 -15.37 11.39 0.85
CA PHE A 92 -14.30 12.05 1.59
C PHE A 92 -13.92 13.37 0.92
N ARG A 93 -13.71 14.40 1.73
CA ARG A 93 -12.94 15.55 1.30
C ARG A 93 -11.47 15.12 1.17
N LEU A 94 -10.83 15.49 0.08
CA LEU A 94 -9.42 15.20 -0.17
C LEU A 94 -8.59 16.47 0.08
N ASP A 95 -7.97 16.53 1.25
CA ASP A 95 -7.17 17.67 1.68
C ASP A 95 -5.69 17.51 1.27
N THR A 96 -5.00 18.64 1.11
CA THR A 96 -3.58 18.67 0.78
C THR A 96 -2.72 18.94 2.00
N VAL A 97 -1.46 18.48 1.95
CA VAL A 97 -0.43 18.79 2.94
C VAL A 97 0.78 19.45 2.26
N PRO A 98 1.45 20.41 2.92
CA PRO A 98 2.54 21.18 2.32
C PRO A 98 3.88 20.43 2.43
N VAL A 99 4.41 19.96 1.33
CA VAL A 99 5.82 19.53 1.25
C VAL A 99 6.66 20.76 0.92
N ARG A 100 7.51 21.21 1.85
CA ARG A 100 8.37 22.38 1.68
C ARG A 100 9.72 22.04 1.06
N GLU A 101 10.27 20.89 1.42
CA GLU A 101 11.53 20.36 0.93
C GLU A 101 11.30 18.93 0.39
N PRO A 102 12.02 18.51 -0.68
CA PRO A 102 11.88 17.17 -1.22
C PRO A 102 12.42 16.14 -0.22
N SER A 103 11.72 15.04 -0.01
CA SER A 103 12.26 13.89 0.74
C SER A 103 13.60 13.45 0.15
N THR A 104 14.51 12.99 0.99
CA THR A 104 15.83 12.53 0.53
C THR A 104 15.72 11.20 -0.22
N SER A 105 16.71 10.93 -1.07
CA SER A 105 16.75 9.73 -1.91
C SER A 105 16.77 8.43 -1.11
N MET A 106 17.06 8.50 0.19
CA MET A 106 16.95 7.34 1.10
C MET A 106 15.53 6.80 1.13
N TYR A 107 14.52 7.67 1.07
CA TYR A 107 13.11 7.29 1.20
C TYR A 107 12.38 7.18 -0.15
N GLY A 108 12.96 7.61 -1.25
CA GLY A 108 12.37 7.41 -2.57
C GLY A 108 12.58 8.54 -3.57
N ASP A 109 11.74 8.54 -4.60
CA ASP A 109 11.74 9.55 -5.68
C ASP A 109 10.82 10.70 -5.32
N SER A 110 11.36 11.77 -4.78
CA SER A 110 10.60 12.99 -4.56
C SER A 110 10.27 13.72 -5.87
N ARG A 111 9.04 14.19 -5.98
CA ARG A 111 8.58 15.09 -7.05
C ARG A 111 8.74 16.57 -6.69
N GLY A 112 9.51 16.85 -5.64
CA GLY A 112 9.81 18.20 -5.17
C GLY A 112 8.68 18.87 -4.37
N PRO A 113 8.88 20.12 -3.93
CA PRO A 113 7.94 20.86 -3.11
C PRO A 113 6.57 21.06 -3.75
N GLY A 114 5.55 21.30 -2.92
CA GLY A 114 4.18 21.60 -3.33
C GLY A 114 3.13 21.14 -2.33
N GLN A 115 1.87 21.43 -2.64
CA GLN A 115 0.71 20.94 -1.89
C GLN A 115 0.29 19.59 -2.46
N TYR A 116 0.41 18.53 -1.67
CA TYR A 116 0.11 17.17 -2.08
C TYR A 116 -1.23 16.69 -1.50
N PRO A 117 -2.15 16.17 -2.31
CA PRO A 117 -3.36 15.53 -1.77
C PRO A 117 -2.96 14.26 -1.04
N ASP A 118 -3.35 14.15 0.23
CA ASP A 118 -3.04 12.95 1.01
C ASP A 118 -4.07 12.63 2.12
N VAL A 119 -4.71 13.62 2.74
CA VAL A 119 -5.63 13.41 3.86
C VAL A 119 -7.06 13.23 3.37
N LEU A 120 -7.72 12.15 3.80
CA LEU A 120 -9.10 11.85 3.46
C LEU A 120 -10.01 12.02 4.69
N THR A 121 -10.72 13.13 4.72
CA THR A 121 -11.66 13.45 5.82
C THR A 121 -13.06 12.98 5.43
N PRO A 122 -13.73 12.10 6.21
CA PRO A 122 -15.09 11.65 5.91
C PRO A 122 -16.08 12.82 5.74
N ALA A 123 -16.94 12.75 4.72
CA ALA A 123 -17.89 13.78 4.37
C ALA A 123 -19.28 13.16 4.10
N PRO A 124 -19.96 12.60 5.11
CA PRO A 124 -21.22 11.87 4.93
C PRO A 124 -22.38 12.75 4.42
N GLY A 125 -22.32 14.06 4.62
CA GLY A 125 -23.29 15.03 4.08
C GLY A 125 -23.04 15.48 2.64
N GLY A 126 -21.99 14.95 1.99
CA GLY A 126 -21.53 15.42 0.67
C GLY A 126 -20.37 16.40 0.78
N ILE A 127 -19.78 16.76 -0.37
CA ILE A 127 -18.58 17.60 -0.44
C ILE A 127 -18.96 18.89 -1.14
N GLU A 128 -18.96 20.01 -0.41
CA GLU A 128 -19.31 21.34 -0.92
C GLU A 128 -18.13 22.31 -0.87
N GLY A 129 -18.07 23.22 -1.84
CA GLY A 129 -17.09 24.30 -1.86
C GLY A 129 -15.63 23.84 -1.99
N GLN A 130 -15.39 22.60 -2.43
CA GLN A 130 -14.08 22.02 -2.56
C GLN A 130 -13.75 21.70 -4.01
N PRO A 131 -12.50 21.85 -4.47
CA PRO A 131 -12.08 21.46 -5.81
C PRO A 131 -11.72 19.96 -5.90
N ARG A 132 -11.73 19.23 -4.79
CA ARG A 132 -11.31 17.84 -4.72
C ARG A 132 -12.28 17.02 -3.89
N ALA A 133 -12.70 15.88 -4.45
CA ALA A 133 -13.52 14.90 -3.76
C ALA A 133 -12.95 13.49 -3.99
N TYR A 134 -13.15 12.62 -3.03
CA TYR A 134 -12.80 11.21 -3.15
C TYR A 134 -13.99 10.34 -2.70
N PHE A 135 -14.22 9.26 -3.43
CA PHE A 135 -15.27 8.29 -3.11
C PHE A 135 -14.69 6.89 -3.05
N ASP A 136 -14.94 6.17 -1.95
CA ASP A 136 -14.83 4.72 -1.92
C ASP A 136 -16.13 4.13 -2.45
N VAL A 137 -16.06 3.35 -3.51
CA VAL A 137 -17.15 2.54 -4.05
C VAL A 137 -16.91 1.10 -3.63
N ALA A 138 -17.50 0.70 -2.51
CA ALA A 138 -17.35 -0.63 -1.93
C ALA A 138 -18.41 -1.56 -2.54
N VAL A 139 -17.96 -2.55 -3.31
CA VAL A 139 -18.78 -3.59 -3.90
C VAL A 139 -18.80 -4.79 -2.95
N GLY A 140 -19.94 -5.09 -2.38
CA GLY A 140 -20.06 -6.20 -1.44
C GLY A 140 -19.87 -7.58 -2.10
N PRO A 141 -19.58 -8.60 -1.29
CA PRO A 141 -19.35 -9.96 -1.79
C PRO A 141 -20.62 -10.62 -2.38
N ALA A 142 -21.80 -10.10 -2.02
CA ALA A 142 -23.10 -10.57 -2.53
C ALA A 142 -23.65 -9.69 -3.67
N ALA A 143 -22.90 -8.69 -4.12
CA ALA A 143 -23.32 -7.84 -5.23
C ALA A 143 -23.53 -8.65 -6.51
N SER A 144 -24.60 -8.33 -7.23
CA SER A 144 -24.95 -9.04 -8.46
C SER A 144 -24.01 -8.63 -9.60
N PRO A 145 -23.36 -9.56 -10.30
CA PRO A 145 -22.60 -9.28 -11.51
C PRO A 145 -23.46 -8.63 -12.59
N GLY A 146 -22.83 -7.83 -13.45
CA GLY A 146 -23.51 -7.16 -14.56
C GLY A 146 -23.25 -5.66 -14.58
N ARG A 147 -24.04 -4.94 -15.37
CA ARG A 147 -23.97 -3.49 -15.55
C ARG A 147 -24.97 -2.79 -14.64
N HIS A 148 -24.49 -1.83 -13.89
CA HIS A 148 -25.26 -0.95 -13.03
C HIS A 148 -25.01 0.50 -13.46
N THR A 149 -25.98 1.35 -13.25
CA THR A 149 -25.90 2.77 -13.64
C THR A 149 -26.00 3.68 -12.43
N GLY A 150 -25.54 4.89 -12.61
CA GLY A 150 -25.59 5.91 -11.60
C GLY A 150 -25.24 7.28 -12.18
N GLU A 151 -24.96 8.20 -11.28
CA GLU A 151 -24.70 9.60 -11.63
C GLU A 151 -23.62 10.19 -10.71
N LEU A 152 -22.66 10.89 -11.31
CA LEU A 152 -21.77 11.81 -10.60
C LEU A 152 -22.32 13.23 -10.77
N ARG A 153 -22.71 13.86 -9.65
CA ARG A 153 -23.18 15.25 -9.62
C ARG A 153 -22.05 16.18 -9.20
N ILE A 154 -21.88 17.28 -9.92
CA ILE A 154 -20.91 18.33 -9.62
C ILE A 154 -21.64 19.67 -9.74
N GLY A 155 -22.17 20.19 -8.63
CA GLY A 155 -23.12 21.30 -8.63
C GLY A 155 -24.34 20.99 -9.51
N SER A 156 -24.57 21.76 -10.56
CA SER A 156 -25.68 21.52 -11.53
C SER A 156 -25.32 20.51 -12.62
N ARG A 157 -24.05 20.17 -12.80
CA ARG A 157 -23.59 19.21 -13.83
C ARG A 157 -23.87 17.79 -13.41
N ARG A 158 -24.38 16.98 -14.32
CA ARG A 158 -24.66 15.55 -14.14
C ARG A 158 -23.85 14.74 -15.15
N ILE A 159 -23.13 13.74 -14.67
CA ILE A 159 -22.28 12.87 -15.48
C ILE A 159 -22.73 11.43 -15.25
N PRO A 160 -23.15 10.71 -16.30
CA PRO A 160 -23.56 9.34 -16.17
C PRO A 160 -22.38 8.45 -15.72
N VAL A 161 -22.67 7.53 -14.81
CA VAL A 161 -21.74 6.53 -14.30
C VAL A 161 -22.24 5.14 -14.67
N GLU A 162 -21.34 4.31 -15.18
CA GLU A 162 -21.55 2.90 -15.40
C GLU A 162 -20.60 2.11 -14.50
N LEU A 163 -21.14 1.24 -13.66
CA LEU A 163 -20.37 0.26 -12.88
C LEU A 163 -20.62 -1.14 -13.45
N ARG A 164 -19.58 -1.79 -13.91
CA ARG A 164 -19.60 -3.22 -14.27
C ARG A 164 -19.02 -4.02 -13.11
N ILE A 165 -19.85 -4.88 -12.52
CA ILE A 165 -19.44 -5.86 -11.49
C ILE A 165 -19.18 -7.19 -12.21
N GLU A 166 -17.98 -7.73 -12.03
CA GLU A 166 -17.52 -8.97 -12.63
C GLU A 166 -17.84 -10.19 -11.74
N ASN A 167 -17.75 -11.40 -12.30
CA ASN A 167 -17.87 -12.64 -11.51
C ASN A 167 -16.68 -12.84 -10.55
N ALA A 168 -15.53 -12.24 -10.84
CA ALA A 168 -14.37 -12.24 -9.97
C ALA A 168 -14.77 -11.86 -8.53
N ARG A 169 -14.15 -12.54 -7.55
CA ARG A 169 -14.41 -12.30 -6.12
C ARG A 169 -13.10 -12.25 -5.35
N ILE A 170 -12.94 -11.24 -4.51
CA ILE A 170 -11.80 -11.10 -3.61
C ILE A 170 -12.28 -10.88 -2.18
N ASP A 171 -11.43 -11.25 -1.21
CA ASP A 171 -11.60 -10.94 0.20
C ASP A 171 -10.30 -10.40 0.78
N LEU A 172 -10.17 -9.08 0.75
CA LEU A 172 -8.97 -8.38 1.23
C LEU A 172 -8.85 -8.43 2.77
N ARG A 173 -9.91 -8.77 3.49
CA ARG A 173 -9.92 -8.75 4.97
C ARG A 173 -9.54 -10.08 5.59
N SER A 174 -9.64 -11.18 4.84
CA SER A 174 -9.43 -12.53 5.37
C SER A 174 -7.99 -12.77 5.80
N ASP A 175 -7.02 -12.23 5.05
CA ASP A 175 -5.59 -12.41 5.33
C ASP A 175 -4.82 -11.15 4.96
N PRO A 176 -4.19 -10.46 5.93
CA PRO A 176 -3.40 -9.27 5.64
C PRO A 176 -2.17 -9.63 4.80
N LEU A 177 -1.93 -8.84 3.76
CA LEU A 177 -0.78 -8.98 2.86
C LEU A 177 0.37 -8.01 3.19
N VAL A 178 0.09 -7.07 4.09
CA VAL A 178 1.07 -6.11 4.62
C VAL A 178 0.88 -6.04 6.12
N TRP A 179 1.96 -6.01 6.88
CA TRP A 179 1.90 -5.69 8.29
C TRP A 179 2.71 -4.45 8.60
N VAL A 180 2.26 -3.69 9.60
CA VAL A 180 2.75 -2.37 9.93
C VAL A 180 2.84 -2.24 11.43
N TYR A 181 3.94 -1.73 11.96
CA TYR A 181 4.03 -1.41 13.37
C TYR A 181 3.35 -0.09 13.71
N TYR A 182 2.94 0.02 14.97
CA TYR A 182 2.61 1.28 15.63
C TYR A 182 2.98 1.21 17.10
N MET A 183 3.15 2.38 17.71
CA MET A 183 3.38 2.51 19.15
C MET A 183 2.08 2.95 19.83
N PRO A 184 1.48 2.12 20.72
CA PRO A 184 0.28 2.48 21.46
C PRO A 184 0.35 3.82 22.18
N GLY A 185 1.49 4.14 22.79
CA GLY A 185 1.70 5.42 23.45
C GLY A 185 1.65 6.65 22.53
N GLU A 186 1.97 6.51 21.24
CA GLU A 186 1.80 7.62 20.28
C GLU A 186 0.34 7.83 19.93
N VAL A 187 -0.41 6.74 19.73
CA VAL A 187 -1.86 6.81 19.51
C VAL A 187 -2.54 7.43 20.73
N ALA A 188 -2.22 6.97 21.94
CA ALA A 188 -2.75 7.55 23.17
C ALA A 188 -2.47 9.05 23.27
N ALA A 189 -1.22 9.47 23.02
CA ALA A 189 -0.79 10.87 23.16
C ALA A 189 -1.53 11.82 22.22
N VAL A 190 -1.73 11.48 20.94
CA VAL A 190 -2.43 12.35 19.98
C VAL A 190 -3.94 12.43 20.26
N HIS A 191 -4.48 11.50 21.03
CA HIS A 191 -5.86 11.51 21.51
C HIS A 191 -6.03 12.05 22.95
N GLY A 192 -4.95 12.55 23.56
CA GLY A 192 -4.98 13.07 24.92
C GLY A 192 -5.26 12.00 26.00
N LEU A 193 -4.92 10.74 25.70
CA LEU A 193 -5.10 9.60 26.59
C LEU A 193 -3.78 9.18 27.25
N PRO A 194 -3.80 8.61 28.47
CA PRO A 194 -2.62 7.97 29.04
C PRO A 194 -2.31 6.64 28.34
N ASP A 195 -1.03 6.26 28.32
CA ASP A 195 -0.57 4.96 27.79
C ASP A 195 -0.59 3.90 28.92
N ASP A 196 -1.76 3.40 29.27
CA ASP A 196 -1.98 2.48 30.40
C ASP A 196 -2.93 1.31 30.08
N ASP A 197 -3.19 1.05 28.80
CA ASP A 197 -4.00 -0.06 28.29
C ASP A 197 -5.48 -0.04 28.77
N ARG A 198 -5.99 1.12 29.19
CA ARG A 198 -7.40 1.26 29.54
C ARG A 198 -8.33 1.08 28.34
N PRO A 199 -9.64 0.78 28.57
CA PRO A 199 -10.59 0.49 27.50
C PRO A 199 -10.68 1.60 26.44
N GLU A 200 -10.59 2.87 26.84
CA GLU A 200 -10.68 4.02 25.93
C GLU A 200 -9.49 4.06 24.95
N GLN A 201 -8.28 3.74 25.44
CA GLN A 201 -7.10 3.63 24.59
C GLN A 201 -7.25 2.47 23.60
N ILE A 202 -7.67 1.29 24.07
CA ILE A 202 -7.87 0.11 23.22
C ILE A 202 -8.94 0.36 22.16
N GLU A 203 -10.00 1.10 22.50
CA GLU A 203 -11.05 1.44 21.53
C GLU A 203 -10.51 2.34 20.40
N VAL A 204 -9.74 3.38 20.74
CA VAL A 204 -9.09 4.24 19.75
C VAL A 204 -8.11 3.44 18.87
N GLU A 205 -7.28 2.58 19.49
CA GLU A 205 -6.40 1.69 18.70
C GLU A 205 -7.18 0.78 17.78
N ARG A 206 -8.37 0.30 18.20
CA ARG A 206 -9.24 -0.54 17.38
C ARG A 206 -9.76 0.20 16.14
N GLU A 207 -10.04 1.49 16.20
CA GLU A 207 -10.44 2.29 15.04
C GLU A 207 -9.36 2.30 13.96
N TYR A 208 -8.09 2.50 14.34
CA TYR A 208 -6.96 2.42 13.42
C TYR A 208 -6.75 0.99 12.91
N TYR A 209 -6.83 0.00 13.79
CA TYR A 209 -6.71 -1.41 13.41
C TYR A 209 -7.74 -1.77 12.32
N GLU A 210 -9.01 -1.43 12.53
CA GLU A 210 -10.10 -1.66 11.57
C GLU A 210 -9.89 -0.87 10.27
N LEU A 211 -9.33 0.34 10.36
CA LEU A 211 -8.95 1.11 9.18
C LEU A 211 -7.94 0.33 8.33
N PHE A 212 -6.84 -0.12 8.92
CA PHE A 212 -5.80 -0.87 8.20
C PHE A 212 -6.32 -2.21 7.68
N ARG A 213 -7.11 -2.94 8.45
CA ARG A 213 -7.73 -4.21 8.02
C ARG A 213 -8.62 -4.05 6.80
N ARG A 214 -9.40 -2.98 6.70
CA ARG A 214 -10.19 -2.64 5.50
C ARG A 214 -9.31 -2.31 4.28
N HIS A 215 -8.02 -2.06 4.49
CA HIS A 215 -7.05 -1.78 3.43
C HIS A 215 -6.08 -2.94 3.17
N GLY A 216 -6.33 -4.14 3.74
CA GLY A 216 -5.52 -5.33 3.55
C GLY A 216 -4.22 -5.35 4.35
N ALA A 217 -4.10 -4.48 5.35
CA ALA A 217 -2.93 -4.41 6.22
C ALA A 217 -3.27 -4.80 7.66
N LEU A 218 -2.31 -5.42 8.34
CA LEU A 218 -2.32 -5.70 9.77
C LEU A 218 -1.60 -4.57 10.50
N LEU A 219 -2.29 -3.86 11.36
CA LEU A 219 -1.66 -2.91 12.27
C LEU A 219 -1.30 -3.63 13.57
N ALA A 220 -0.01 -3.82 13.83
CA ALA A 220 0.50 -4.58 14.96
C ALA A 220 1.14 -3.66 16.02
N PRO A 221 0.72 -3.72 17.29
CA PRO A 221 1.33 -2.93 18.35
C PRO A 221 2.74 -3.44 18.67
N HIS A 222 3.69 -2.54 18.80
CA HIS A 222 5.04 -2.86 19.22
C HIS A 222 5.10 -3.02 20.76
N LEU A 223 4.59 -4.15 21.24
CA LEU A 223 4.42 -4.45 22.67
C LEU A 223 4.88 -5.87 23.03
N GLY A 224 5.41 -6.01 24.25
CA GLY A 224 5.66 -7.31 24.86
C GLY A 224 4.38 -8.07 25.21
N PRO A 225 4.48 -9.38 25.47
CA PRO A 225 3.31 -10.24 25.69
C PRO A 225 2.50 -9.88 26.94
N HIS A 226 3.10 -9.20 27.92
CA HIS A 226 2.42 -8.80 29.17
C HIS A 226 1.38 -7.68 28.98
N ARG A 227 1.58 -6.79 28.00
CA ARG A 227 0.63 -5.71 27.64
C ARG A 227 -0.32 -6.09 26.49
N PHE A 228 -0.14 -7.27 25.90
CA PHE A 228 -0.89 -7.68 24.72
C PHE A 228 -2.34 -8.17 25.00
N PRO A 229 -2.70 -8.79 26.14
CA PRO A 229 -4.01 -9.41 26.34
C PRO A 229 -5.23 -8.56 25.97
N PRO A 230 -5.31 -7.24 26.25
CA PRO A 230 -6.43 -6.39 25.84
C PRO A 230 -6.61 -6.29 24.32
N ARG A 231 -5.56 -6.57 23.54
CA ARG A 231 -5.50 -6.48 22.08
C ARG A 231 -5.61 -7.84 21.38
N ARG A 232 -5.90 -8.92 22.12
CA ARG A 232 -5.96 -10.29 21.56
C ARG A 232 -6.93 -10.40 20.36
N GLN A 233 -8.00 -9.60 20.35
CA GLN A 233 -8.93 -9.52 19.24
C GLN A 233 -8.30 -9.06 17.91
N PHE A 234 -7.16 -8.34 17.94
CA PHE A 234 -6.44 -7.90 16.75
C PHE A 234 -5.74 -9.06 16.02
N MET A 235 -5.58 -10.22 16.67
CA MET A 235 -5.00 -11.42 16.06
C MET A 235 -6.03 -12.29 15.34
N LYS A 236 -7.30 -11.92 15.35
CA LYS A 236 -8.34 -12.72 14.69
C LYS A 236 -8.13 -12.72 13.17
N ASP A 237 -8.23 -13.90 12.57
CA ASP A 237 -8.08 -14.10 11.11
C ASP A 237 -6.73 -13.62 10.57
N VAL A 238 -5.63 -13.95 11.28
CA VAL A 238 -4.26 -13.58 10.95
C VAL A 238 -3.39 -14.83 10.94
N ARG A 239 -2.63 -15.06 9.89
CA ARG A 239 -1.67 -16.19 9.81
C ARG A 239 -0.37 -15.94 10.55
N PHE A 240 0.12 -14.71 10.54
CA PHE A 240 1.41 -14.33 11.10
C PHE A 240 1.26 -13.15 12.04
N TRP A 241 2.01 -13.18 13.16
CA TRP A 241 2.02 -12.10 14.15
C TRP A 241 3.43 -11.67 14.51
N PRO A 242 3.81 -10.39 14.36
CA PRO A 242 5.08 -9.86 14.83
C PRO A 242 5.06 -9.76 16.36
N ALA A 243 5.77 -10.66 17.01
CA ALA A 243 5.85 -10.78 18.47
C ALA A 243 7.08 -10.04 18.98
N TRP A 244 6.89 -8.98 19.74
CA TRP A 244 7.99 -8.32 20.42
C TRP A 244 8.48 -9.19 21.59
N VAL A 245 9.79 -9.34 21.72
CA VAL A 245 10.48 -10.13 22.76
C VAL A 245 11.58 -9.29 23.39
N ASP A 246 11.70 -9.30 24.70
CA ASP A 246 12.80 -8.66 25.41
C ASP A 246 14.12 -9.43 25.22
N HIS A 247 15.02 -8.89 24.40
CA HIS A 247 16.30 -9.49 24.06
C HIS A 247 17.44 -9.14 25.04
N SER A 248 17.14 -8.57 26.20
CA SER A 248 18.16 -8.14 27.16
C SER A 248 18.87 -9.33 27.85
N SER A 249 18.21 -10.49 27.95
CA SER A 249 18.79 -11.73 28.48
C SER A 249 18.13 -12.98 27.90
N ASP A 250 18.85 -14.12 27.92
CA ASP A 250 18.31 -15.39 27.47
C ASP A 250 17.09 -15.84 28.32
N ALA A 251 17.07 -15.48 29.60
CA ALA A 251 15.94 -15.77 30.48
C ALA A 251 14.68 -15.00 30.08
N ASN A 252 14.81 -13.70 29.72
CA ASN A 252 13.73 -12.86 29.27
C ASN A 252 13.21 -13.32 27.91
N ILE A 253 14.11 -13.60 26.94
CA ILE A 253 13.74 -14.19 25.65
C ILE A 253 12.88 -15.44 25.86
N ALA A 254 13.37 -16.37 26.67
CA ALA A 254 12.67 -17.63 26.90
C ALA A 254 11.32 -17.44 27.62
N ALA A 255 11.24 -16.50 28.56
CA ALA A 255 9.97 -16.15 29.22
C ALA A 255 8.96 -15.58 28.29
N ASP A 256 9.33 -14.59 27.46
CA ASP A 256 8.44 -13.93 26.52
C ASP A 256 7.97 -14.88 25.40
N VAL A 257 8.88 -15.72 24.87
CA VAL A 257 8.50 -16.74 23.86
C VAL A 257 7.44 -17.68 24.41
N ARG A 258 7.63 -18.22 25.65
CA ARG A 258 6.63 -19.10 26.28
C ARG A 258 5.29 -18.37 26.45
N ARG A 259 5.33 -17.12 26.92
CA ARG A 259 4.11 -16.35 27.13
C ARG A 259 3.38 -16.03 25.81
N TRP A 260 4.11 -15.75 24.72
CA TRP A 260 3.50 -15.63 23.38
C TRP A 260 2.86 -16.94 22.94
N LEU A 261 3.52 -18.08 23.16
CA LEU A 261 2.95 -19.39 22.82
C LEU A 261 1.69 -19.72 23.64
N GLU A 262 1.62 -19.29 24.92
CA GLU A 262 0.38 -19.38 25.72
C GLU A 262 -0.74 -18.50 25.16
N LEU A 263 -0.43 -17.27 24.72
CA LEU A 263 -1.41 -16.37 24.11
C LEU A 263 -1.93 -16.88 22.78
N LEU A 264 -1.11 -17.65 22.05
CA LEU A 264 -1.43 -18.22 20.73
C LEU A 264 -2.02 -19.63 20.83
N ASP A 265 -2.09 -20.21 22.02
CA ASP A 265 -2.58 -21.59 22.20
C ASP A 265 -4.01 -21.73 21.66
N GLY A 266 -4.24 -22.83 20.91
CA GLY A 266 -5.50 -23.07 20.22
C GLY A 266 -5.76 -22.22 18.96
N SER A 267 -4.74 -21.49 18.45
CA SER A 267 -4.82 -20.76 17.18
C SER A 267 -3.80 -21.28 16.16
N ASP A 268 -4.05 -21.03 14.88
CA ASP A 268 -3.12 -21.35 13.77
C ASP A 268 -2.12 -20.21 13.50
N VAL A 269 -2.11 -19.18 14.34
CA VAL A 269 -1.22 -18.01 14.17
C VAL A 269 0.22 -18.41 14.42
N ARG A 270 1.12 -18.04 13.52
CA ARG A 270 2.57 -18.18 13.66
C ARG A 270 3.19 -16.86 14.11
N ALA A 271 3.74 -16.82 15.31
CA ALA A 271 4.50 -15.65 15.76
C ALA A 271 5.89 -15.60 15.13
N PHE A 272 6.47 -14.43 15.04
CA PHE A 272 7.88 -14.25 14.69
C PHE A 272 8.47 -13.07 15.47
N SER A 273 9.78 -13.10 15.73
CA SER A 273 10.51 -12.00 16.38
C SER A 273 11.75 -11.63 15.59
N ILE A 274 12.02 -10.33 15.48
CA ILE A 274 13.22 -9.75 14.89
C ILE A 274 14.12 -9.28 16.05
N PRO A 275 15.21 -10.00 16.36
CA PRO A 275 16.02 -9.68 17.55
C PRO A 275 16.89 -8.43 17.38
N ILE A 276 17.42 -8.20 16.20
CA ILE A 276 18.22 -7.02 15.85
C ILE A 276 17.81 -6.62 14.43
N ASP A 277 17.43 -5.39 14.29
CA ASP A 277 17.09 -4.82 13.00
C ASP A 277 18.36 -4.45 12.22
N GLU A 278 18.41 -4.84 10.95
CA GLU A 278 19.52 -4.59 10.02
C GLU A 278 20.92 -4.85 10.60
N PRO A 279 21.27 -6.08 11.01
CA PRO A 279 22.58 -6.37 11.59
C PRO A 279 23.70 -6.13 10.57
N ARG A 280 24.65 -5.25 10.90
CA ARG A 280 25.71 -4.80 9.98
C ARG A 280 27.08 -5.41 10.32
N THR A 281 27.32 -5.78 11.57
CA THR A 281 28.61 -6.34 12.03
C THR A 281 28.55 -7.84 12.24
N ALA A 282 29.72 -8.49 12.31
CA ALA A 282 29.81 -9.91 12.61
C ALA A 282 29.23 -10.22 14.00
N GLU A 283 29.51 -9.36 14.99
CA GLU A 283 28.98 -9.52 16.36
C GLU A 283 27.46 -9.42 16.41
N GLN A 284 26.87 -8.48 15.66
CA GLN A 284 25.41 -8.34 15.57
C GLN A 284 24.78 -9.59 14.94
N ARG A 285 25.37 -10.15 13.88
CA ARG A 285 24.90 -11.37 13.24
C ARG A 285 25.02 -12.59 14.15
N GLU A 286 26.14 -12.73 14.88
CA GLU A 286 26.31 -13.77 15.89
C GLU A 286 25.27 -13.60 17.02
N ARG A 287 24.98 -12.39 17.45
CA ARG A 287 23.92 -12.13 18.43
C ARG A 287 22.55 -12.55 17.91
N VAL A 288 22.21 -12.24 16.65
CA VAL A 288 20.98 -12.73 16.00
C VAL A 288 20.92 -14.26 16.02
N ARG A 289 21.99 -14.94 15.63
CA ARG A 289 22.06 -16.41 15.66
C ARG A 289 21.83 -16.96 17.08
N HIS A 290 22.53 -16.40 18.08
CA HIS A 290 22.37 -16.80 19.47
C HIS A 290 20.92 -16.64 19.97
N VAL A 291 20.30 -15.46 19.72
CA VAL A 291 18.91 -15.22 20.12
C VAL A 291 17.95 -16.18 19.40
N ALA A 292 18.17 -16.44 18.12
CA ALA A 292 17.38 -17.41 17.37
C ALA A 292 17.48 -18.84 17.96
N GLU A 293 18.64 -19.25 18.44
CA GLU A 293 18.81 -20.54 19.14
C GLU A 293 18.05 -20.58 20.47
N VAL A 294 18.08 -19.47 21.24
CA VAL A 294 17.32 -19.36 22.50
C VAL A 294 15.83 -19.44 22.25
N ILE A 295 15.32 -18.71 21.23
CA ILE A 295 13.92 -18.78 20.79
C ILE A 295 13.55 -20.21 20.40
N GLY A 296 14.36 -20.89 19.59
CA GLY A 296 14.10 -22.26 19.17
C GLY A 296 14.03 -23.25 20.34
N LYS A 297 14.92 -23.12 21.30
CA LYS A 297 14.92 -23.94 22.56
C LYS A 297 13.68 -23.65 23.41
N ALA A 298 13.33 -22.37 23.61
CA ALA A 298 12.18 -21.96 24.42
C ALA A 298 10.84 -22.36 23.74
N GLY A 299 10.76 -22.34 22.42
CA GLY A 299 9.62 -22.78 21.65
C GLY A 299 9.46 -24.30 21.54
N GLY A 300 10.42 -25.08 22.05
CA GLY A 300 10.39 -26.55 21.96
C GLY A 300 10.42 -27.07 20.53
N GLY A 301 11.08 -26.34 19.62
CA GLY A 301 11.13 -26.67 18.17
C GLY A 301 9.78 -26.51 17.44
N ARG A 302 8.82 -25.83 18.04
CA ARG A 302 7.50 -25.61 17.43
C ARG A 302 7.60 -24.63 16.25
N PRO A 303 7.03 -24.96 15.10
CA PRO A 303 7.01 -24.05 13.94
C PRO A 303 6.10 -22.82 14.15
N SER A 304 5.39 -22.75 15.29
CA SER A 304 4.49 -21.65 15.64
C SER A 304 5.22 -20.37 16.09
N PHE A 305 6.52 -20.43 16.41
CA PHE A 305 7.33 -19.24 16.71
C PHE A 305 8.55 -19.20 15.80
N LEU A 306 8.53 -18.31 14.81
CA LEU A 306 9.57 -18.18 13.79
C LEU A 306 10.71 -17.27 14.27
N ARG A 307 11.92 -17.66 13.92
CA ARG A 307 13.15 -16.91 14.15
C ARG A 307 13.41 -16.03 12.92
N ALA A 308 13.26 -14.72 13.06
CA ALA A 308 13.33 -13.79 11.95
C ALA A 308 14.59 -12.91 11.98
N VAL A 309 14.98 -12.38 10.82
CA VAL A 309 16.05 -11.40 10.69
C VAL A 309 15.77 -10.45 9.51
N THR A 310 16.13 -9.17 9.67
CA THR A 310 16.14 -8.15 8.61
C THR A 310 17.51 -8.09 7.92
N ASP A 311 17.93 -9.20 7.31
CA ASP A 311 19.22 -9.32 6.63
C ASP A 311 19.10 -10.27 5.42
N ALA A 312 20.09 -10.23 4.55
CA ALA A 312 20.28 -11.25 3.52
C ALA A 312 20.73 -12.57 4.19
N VAL A 313 20.60 -13.68 3.44
CA VAL A 313 21.13 -14.96 3.90
C VAL A 313 22.65 -14.85 4.09
N HIS A 314 23.11 -15.13 5.31
CA HIS A 314 24.52 -15.08 5.66
C HIS A 314 24.97 -16.41 6.26
N PRO A 315 26.20 -16.92 5.95
CA PRO A 315 26.68 -18.21 6.43
C PRO A 315 26.64 -18.37 7.96
N VAL A 316 26.82 -17.29 8.73
CA VAL A 316 26.81 -17.30 10.18
C VAL A 316 25.48 -17.80 10.77
N TYR A 317 24.38 -17.61 10.06
CA TYR A 317 23.05 -18.03 10.54
C TYR A 317 22.82 -19.55 10.43
N GLY A 318 23.51 -20.25 9.52
CA GLY A 318 23.25 -21.66 9.26
C GLY A 318 21.76 -21.93 9.00
N ASP A 319 21.17 -22.82 9.80
CA ASP A 319 19.74 -23.16 9.78
C ASP A 319 18.98 -22.56 10.98
N SER A 320 19.54 -21.52 11.65
CA SER A 320 18.92 -20.94 12.83
C SER A 320 17.81 -19.94 12.50
N ILE A 321 17.64 -19.50 11.25
CA ILE A 321 16.64 -18.52 10.81
C ILE A 321 15.56 -19.19 9.96
N ASP A 322 14.32 -18.92 10.32
CA ASP A 322 13.12 -19.41 9.62
C ASP A 322 12.55 -18.39 8.63
N LEU A 323 12.75 -17.09 8.92
CA LEU A 323 12.17 -15.99 8.18
C LEU A 323 13.20 -14.88 7.93
N TYR A 324 13.44 -14.60 6.66
CA TYR A 324 14.30 -13.50 6.22
C TYR A 324 13.49 -12.36 5.67
N PHE A 325 13.70 -11.16 6.19
CA PHE A 325 13.27 -9.90 5.57
C PHE A 325 14.44 -9.31 4.81
N SER A 326 14.45 -9.47 3.51
CA SER A 326 15.49 -8.89 2.67
C SER A 326 14.99 -7.58 2.06
N PRO A 327 15.67 -6.45 2.29
CA PRO A 327 15.18 -5.16 1.80
C PRO A 327 15.19 -5.06 0.27
N LEU A 328 16.10 -5.75 -0.40
CA LEU A 328 16.28 -5.61 -1.85
C LEU A 328 16.49 -6.92 -2.59
N ASN A 329 16.78 -8.02 -1.90
CA ASN A 329 17.15 -9.28 -2.54
C ASN A 329 16.37 -10.45 -1.96
N ILE A 330 15.57 -11.10 -2.78
CA ILE A 330 15.26 -12.51 -2.55
C ILE A 330 16.44 -13.28 -3.14
N PRO A 331 17.28 -13.92 -2.31
CA PRO A 331 18.51 -14.55 -2.79
C PRO A 331 18.18 -15.66 -3.81
N GLU A 332 19.02 -15.81 -4.83
CA GLU A 332 18.95 -16.91 -5.82
C GLU A 332 18.72 -18.31 -5.18
N PRO A 333 19.35 -18.65 -4.05
CA PRO A 333 19.09 -19.90 -3.33
C PRO A 333 17.72 -19.97 -2.62
N ALA A 334 16.85 -18.93 -2.73
CA ALA A 334 15.56 -18.92 -2.04
C ALA A 334 14.69 -20.14 -2.36
N ASN A 335 14.73 -20.65 -3.58
CA ASN A 335 13.93 -21.82 -3.97
C ASN A 335 14.33 -23.08 -3.20
N GLU A 336 15.63 -23.37 -3.04
CA GLU A 336 16.09 -24.51 -2.24
C GLU A 336 15.77 -24.33 -0.76
N ARG A 337 15.89 -23.12 -0.24
CA ARG A 337 15.61 -22.80 1.16
C ARG A 337 14.11 -22.78 1.45
N ARG A 338 13.29 -22.30 0.53
CA ARG A 338 11.82 -22.43 0.61
C ARG A 338 11.38 -23.88 0.63
N ALA A 339 12.04 -24.77 -0.14
CA ALA A 339 11.80 -26.20 -0.08
C ALA A 339 12.11 -26.82 1.30
N ARG A 340 12.94 -26.16 2.13
CA ARG A 340 13.21 -26.51 3.53
C ARG A 340 12.28 -25.79 4.54
N GLY A 341 11.28 -25.03 4.06
CA GLY A 341 10.30 -24.34 4.90
C GLY A 341 10.73 -22.94 5.36
N GLN A 342 11.84 -22.39 4.87
CA GLN A 342 12.25 -21.01 5.16
C GLN A 342 11.41 -20.02 4.35
N LEU A 343 11.04 -18.90 4.99
CA LEU A 343 10.24 -17.81 4.39
C LEU A 343 11.14 -16.64 4.01
N PHE A 344 10.79 -15.97 2.91
CA PHE A 344 11.51 -14.81 2.40
C PHE A 344 10.51 -13.70 2.09
N TRP A 345 10.54 -12.65 2.90
CA TRP A 345 9.70 -11.47 2.76
C TRP A 345 10.58 -10.24 2.51
N THR A 346 9.93 -9.11 2.28
CA THR A 346 10.60 -7.83 2.10
C THR A 346 9.97 -6.77 2.97
N TYR A 347 10.62 -5.63 3.11
CA TYR A 347 10.11 -4.52 3.90
C TYR A 347 10.37 -3.17 3.26
N ASN A 348 9.53 -2.19 3.60
CA ASN A 348 9.55 -0.83 3.07
C ASN A 348 9.59 -0.83 1.52
N GLY A 349 10.10 0.21 0.92
CA GLY A 349 10.30 0.27 -0.52
C GLY A 349 10.83 1.61 -0.96
N LYS A 350 11.71 1.55 -1.95
CA LYS A 350 12.15 2.72 -2.71
C LYS A 350 12.47 2.33 -4.15
N PRO A 351 12.22 3.20 -5.14
CA PRO A 351 12.68 2.98 -6.50
C PRO A 351 14.22 2.83 -6.57
N PRO A 352 14.73 1.98 -7.46
CA PRO A 352 14.03 1.21 -8.49
C PRO A 352 13.47 -0.14 -8.00
N HIS A 353 13.59 -0.48 -6.71
CA HIS A 353 13.30 -1.81 -6.18
C HIS A 353 11.79 -2.01 -5.90
N ALA A 354 11.13 -0.99 -5.32
CA ALA A 354 9.69 -0.97 -5.06
C ALA A 354 9.22 0.49 -4.93
N GLY A 355 7.93 0.72 -4.82
CA GLY A 355 7.39 2.04 -4.55
C GLY A 355 7.56 2.46 -3.10
N SER A 356 7.72 3.75 -2.86
CA SER A 356 7.96 4.37 -1.56
C SER A 356 6.68 4.76 -0.84
N MET A 357 6.76 4.91 0.51
CA MET A 357 5.68 5.40 1.36
C MET A 357 5.61 6.93 1.46
N ILE A 358 6.59 7.71 0.97
CA ILE A 358 6.61 9.16 1.13
C ILE A 358 5.44 9.87 0.42
N ILE A 359 5.07 11.05 0.94
CA ILE A 359 3.96 11.84 0.38
C ILE A 359 4.31 12.38 -1.00
N ASP A 360 5.51 12.87 -1.18
CA ASP A 360 5.97 13.59 -2.35
C ASP A 360 6.45 12.70 -3.52
N THR A 361 5.99 11.46 -3.54
CA THR A 361 6.21 10.53 -4.66
C THR A 361 4.97 10.38 -5.56
N TYR A 362 5.04 9.50 -6.55
CA TYR A 362 3.95 9.20 -7.49
C TYR A 362 2.81 8.43 -6.82
N GLY A 363 1.58 8.64 -7.28
CA GLY A 363 0.39 8.01 -6.71
C GLY A 363 0.38 6.49 -6.80
N VAL A 364 1.03 5.91 -7.82
CA VAL A 364 1.15 4.45 -8.01
C VAL A 364 2.15 3.78 -7.06
N ALA A 365 2.92 4.53 -6.26
CA ALA A 365 4.05 3.99 -5.52
C ALA A 365 3.65 2.78 -4.65
N LEU A 366 2.70 2.91 -3.75
CA LEU A 366 2.27 1.79 -2.89
C LEU A 366 1.41 0.75 -3.62
N ARG A 367 0.84 1.06 -4.78
CA ARG A 367 0.17 0.08 -5.62
C ARG A 367 1.15 -1.00 -6.11
N THR A 368 2.44 -0.66 -6.29
CA THR A 368 3.47 -1.60 -6.71
C THR A 368 3.61 -2.79 -5.77
N TRP A 369 3.36 -2.63 -4.46
CA TRP A 369 3.61 -3.67 -3.46
C TRP A 369 2.78 -4.93 -3.70
N GLY A 370 1.53 -4.80 -4.13
CA GLY A 370 0.71 -5.96 -4.47
C GLY A 370 1.23 -6.72 -5.68
N TRP A 371 1.54 -6.02 -6.76
CA TRP A 371 2.05 -6.63 -8.00
C TRP A 371 3.43 -7.25 -7.83
N ILE A 372 4.34 -6.55 -7.13
CA ILE A 372 5.68 -7.07 -6.81
C ILE A 372 5.55 -8.27 -5.86
N GLY A 373 4.68 -8.18 -4.84
CA GLY A 373 4.40 -9.28 -3.93
C GLY A 373 3.99 -10.54 -4.66
N TYR A 374 3.11 -10.44 -5.65
CA TYR A 374 2.70 -11.55 -6.51
C TYR A 374 3.88 -12.09 -7.36
N LEU A 375 4.65 -11.20 -8.01
CA LEU A 375 5.72 -11.61 -8.92
C LEU A 375 6.89 -12.33 -8.23
N TYR A 376 7.16 -11.97 -6.97
CA TYR A 376 8.31 -12.46 -6.22
C TYR A 376 7.92 -13.39 -5.06
N ASP A 377 6.66 -13.82 -5.01
CA ASP A 377 6.12 -14.74 -4.00
C ASP A 377 6.40 -14.24 -2.57
N VAL A 378 6.17 -12.95 -2.32
CA VAL A 378 6.30 -12.32 -1.00
C VAL A 378 4.96 -12.46 -0.26
N ASP A 379 4.85 -13.39 0.69
CA ASP A 379 3.59 -13.65 1.39
C ASP A 379 3.12 -12.46 2.20
N LEU A 380 4.02 -11.79 2.91
CA LEU A 380 3.70 -10.65 3.76
C LEU A 380 4.75 -9.55 3.59
N TRP A 381 4.30 -8.33 3.28
CA TRP A 381 5.16 -7.16 3.14
C TRP A 381 5.23 -6.39 4.46
N TYR A 382 6.40 -6.03 4.93
CA TYR A 382 6.58 -5.27 6.16
C TYR A 382 6.75 -3.77 5.89
N ALA A 383 5.98 -2.93 6.59
CA ALA A 383 6.22 -1.50 6.69
C ALA A 383 6.65 -1.15 8.12
N TRP A 384 7.75 -0.45 8.27
CA TRP A 384 8.38 -0.21 9.58
C TRP A 384 7.48 0.51 10.59
N GLU A 385 6.60 1.42 10.09
CA GLU A 385 5.60 2.14 10.88
C GLU A 385 4.41 2.53 9.99
N GLY A 386 3.25 2.76 10.60
CA GLY A 386 2.05 3.24 9.93
C GLY A 386 1.38 4.42 10.61
N LEU A 387 1.69 4.65 11.89
CA LEU A 387 1.15 5.70 12.75
C LEU A 387 2.27 6.49 13.45
N TYR A 388 3.31 6.83 12.70
CA TYR A 388 4.46 7.58 13.22
C TYR A 388 4.12 9.05 13.37
N PHE A 389 3.37 9.38 14.41
CA PHE A 389 2.83 10.73 14.65
C PHE A 389 3.85 11.70 15.23
N ARG A 390 4.94 11.20 15.80
CA ARG A 390 6.04 11.96 16.37
C ARG A 390 7.36 11.37 15.92
N ASP A 391 8.30 12.21 15.57
CA ASP A 391 9.66 11.76 15.25
C ASP A 391 10.44 11.45 16.55
N ARG A 392 10.02 10.37 17.23
CA ARG A 392 10.58 9.94 18.51
C ARG A 392 12.06 9.59 18.44
N TYR A 393 12.54 9.21 17.27
CA TYR A 393 13.97 8.88 17.10
C TYR A 393 14.84 10.13 17.00
N ASN A 394 14.35 11.23 16.48
CA ASN A 394 15.16 12.41 16.18
C ASN A 394 14.72 13.66 16.94
N ARG A 395 13.39 13.91 17.04
CA ARG A 395 12.81 15.13 17.62
C ARG A 395 12.27 14.95 19.04
N GLY A 396 12.26 13.71 19.57
CA GLY A 396 11.79 13.41 20.91
C GLY A 396 10.28 13.33 21.05
N ALA A 397 9.71 13.83 22.16
CA ALA A 397 8.30 13.62 22.51
C ALA A 397 7.32 14.66 21.93
N GLU A 398 7.80 15.68 21.23
CA GLU A 398 6.93 16.72 20.69
C GLU A 398 6.05 16.17 19.57
N ALA A 399 4.75 16.49 19.64
CA ALA A 399 3.82 16.15 18.57
C ALA A 399 4.12 17.00 17.32
N THR A 400 4.17 16.34 16.17
CA THR A 400 4.32 17.02 14.89
C THR A 400 2.94 17.44 14.37
N ASP A 401 2.79 18.68 13.89
CA ASP A 401 1.57 19.10 13.17
C ASP A 401 1.63 18.57 11.74
N LEU A 402 1.29 17.29 11.60
CA LEU A 402 1.42 16.54 10.34
C LEU A 402 0.58 17.09 9.18
N LEU A 403 -0.40 17.96 9.46
CA LEU A 403 -1.20 18.62 8.43
C LEU A 403 -0.49 19.85 7.85
N ASN A 404 0.32 20.52 8.66
CA ASN A 404 1.06 21.73 8.27
C ASN A 404 2.58 21.49 8.12
N ASP A 405 3.10 20.40 8.68
CA ASP A 405 4.49 19.95 8.53
C ASP A 405 4.53 18.41 8.45
N PRO A 406 4.41 17.84 7.24
CA PRO A 406 4.33 16.40 7.07
C PRO A 406 5.69 15.68 7.15
N VAL A 407 6.77 16.36 7.54
CA VAL A 407 8.06 15.73 7.80
C VAL A 407 7.91 14.84 9.03
N SER A 408 7.77 13.55 8.80
CA SER A 408 7.58 12.56 9.86
C SER A 408 8.90 12.05 10.43
N PHE A 409 9.96 11.98 9.63
CA PHE A 409 11.29 11.53 10.04
C PHE A 409 12.36 12.53 9.58
N ASP A 410 13.22 13.01 10.50
CA ASP A 410 14.28 13.99 10.20
C ASP A 410 15.50 13.76 11.11
N GLU A 411 16.50 13.05 10.61
CA GLU A 411 17.74 12.77 11.35
C GLU A 411 18.75 13.93 11.38
N ARG A 412 18.50 15.02 10.63
CA ARG A 412 19.41 16.17 10.54
C ARG A 412 19.66 16.80 11.91
N GLN A 413 18.70 16.72 12.82
CA GLN A 413 18.87 17.22 14.21
C GLN A 413 19.89 16.40 15.01
N LYS A 414 20.21 15.18 14.58
CA LYS A 414 21.25 14.32 15.18
C LYS A 414 22.51 14.22 14.32
N GLY A 415 22.65 15.10 13.33
CA GLY A 415 23.83 15.17 12.45
C GLY A 415 23.77 14.21 11.26
N GLY A 416 22.65 13.56 11.01
CA GLY A 416 22.38 12.85 9.76
C GLY A 416 22.01 13.78 8.62
N THR A 417 21.66 13.21 7.47
CA THR A 417 21.32 13.99 6.26
C THR A 417 19.91 13.69 5.75
N ASP A 418 19.32 12.60 6.20
CA ASP A 418 18.10 12.06 5.62
C ASP A 418 16.83 12.55 6.34
N PHE A 419 15.80 12.81 5.56
CA PHE A 419 14.47 13.08 6.06
C PHE A 419 13.39 12.66 5.03
N GLY A 420 12.20 12.36 5.55
CA GLY A 420 11.08 11.88 4.75
C GLY A 420 9.77 12.57 5.10
N ASN A 421 9.06 13.03 4.07
CA ASN A 421 7.70 13.56 4.23
C ASN A 421 6.71 12.40 4.30
N GLY A 422 6.16 12.14 5.48
CA GLY A 422 5.15 11.10 5.72
C GLY A 422 5.67 9.67 5.63
N ASP A 423 6.97 9.44 5.73
CA ASP A 423 7.51 8.10 5.88
C ASP A 423 7.06 7.52 7.25
N GLY A 424 6.63 6.25 7.27
CA GLY A 424 6.02 5.67 8.48
C GLY A 424 4.63 6.20 8.86
N LEU A 425 4.00 7.04 8.02
CA LEU A 425 2.69 7.64 8.26
C LEU A 425 1.71 7.28 7.15
N LEU A 426 0.83 6.30 7.38
CA LEU A 426 -0.19 5.86 6.41
C LEU A 426 -1.61 6.27 6.79
N ALA A 427 -1.82 6.68 8.03
CA ALA A 427 -3.06 7.30 8.50
C ALA A 427 -2.74 8.49 9.40
N TYR A 428 -3.68 9.40 9.51
CA TYR A 428 -3.58 10.63 10.31
C TYR A 428 -4.36 10.49 11.63
N PRO A 429 -4.12 11.37 12.64
CA PRO A 429 -4.90 11.40 13.87
C PRO A 429 -6.41 11.43 13.59
N GLY A 430 -7.20 10.70 14.42
CA GLY A 430 -8.63 10.49 14.20
C GLY A 430 -8.95 9.37 13.22
N ALA A 431 -8.02 8.43 13.00
CA ALA A 431 -8.12 7.31 12.06
C ALA A 431 -8.48 7.75 10.62
N LEU A 432 -7.94 8.92 10.20
CA LEU A 432 -8.15 9.43 8.85
C LEU A 432 -7.20 8.72 7.86
N PRO A 433 -7.71 8.06 6.81
CA PRO A 433 -6.84 7.39 5.84
C PRO A 433 -6.06 8.39 4.99
N SER A 434 -4.86 8.01 4.58
CA SER A 434 -4.11 8.73 3.54
C SER A 434 -4.50 8.23 2.14
N LEU A 435 -4.28 9.08 1.12
CA LEU A 435 -4.40 8.65 -0.27
C LEU A 435 -3.40 7.52 -0.60
N ARG A 436 -2.26 7.49 0.08
CA ARG A 436 -1.26 6.42 -0.03
C ARG A 436 -1.78 5.07 0.47
N LEU A 437 -2.54 5.05 1.58
CA LEU A 437 -3.20 3.84 2.09
C LEU A 437 -4.27 3.33 1.10
N LYS A 438 -4.98 4.23 0.39
CA LYS A 438 -5.91 3.85 -0.69
C LYS A 438 -5.16 3.21 -1.87
N ALA A 439 -4.02 3.77 -2.28
CA ALA A 439 -3.19 3.20 -3.34
C ALA A 439 -2.61 1.83 -2.95
N LEU A 440 -2.22 1.64 -1.68
CA LEU A 440 -1.82 0.34 -1.14
C LEU A 440 -2.96 -0.68 -1.30
N ARG A 441 -4.17 -0.35 -0.79
CA ARG A 441 -5.36 -1.20 -0.93
C ARG A 441 -5.57 -1.61 -2.38
N ARG A 442 -5.46 -0.66 -3.31
CA ARG A 442 -5.63 -0.93 -4.75
C ARG A 442 -4.65 -2.00 -5.24
N GLY A 443 -3.36 -1.87 -4.88
CA GLY A 443 -2.34 -2.86 -5.24
C GLY A 443 -2.60 -4.25 -4.65
N LEU A 444 -3.03 -4.30 -3.40
CA LEU A 444 -3.33 -5.57 -2.74
C LEU A 444 -4.57 -6.26 -3.34
N GLN A 445 -5.59 -5.50 -3.72
CA GLN A 445 -6.74 -6.02 -4.46
C GLN A 445 -6.33 -6.55 -5.84
N ASP A 446 -5.45 -5.85 -6.56
CA ASP A 446 -4.89 -6.34 -7.83
C ASP A 446 -4.13 -7.66 -7.65
N ARG A 447 -3.39 -7.83 -6.54
CA ARG A 447 -2.71 -9.09 -6.19
C ARG A 447 -3.69 -10.24 -6.04
N LEU A 448 -4.76 -10.06 -5.27
CA LEU A 448 -5.77 -11.10 -5.07
C LEU A 448 -6.46 -11.51 -6.38
N LEU A 449 -6.63 -10.59 -7.33
CA LEU A 449 -7.14 -10.92 -8.67
C LEU A 449 -6.12 -11.76 -9.46
N LEU A 450 -4.83 -11.46 -9.37
CA LEU A 450 -3.77 -12.24 -10.01
C LEU A 450 -3.71 -13.67 -9.42
N GLU A 451 -3.79 -13.79 -8.10
CA GLU A 451 -3.84 -15.06 -7.38
C GLU A 451 -5.08 -15.87 -7.77
N GLN A 452 -6.28 -15.25 -7.83
CA GLN A 452 -7.50 -15.92 -8.31
C GLN A 452 -7.34 -16.45 -9.74
N LEU A 453 -6.73 -15.67 -10.63
CA LEU A 453 -6.47 -16.09 -12.00
C LEU A 453 -5.47 -17.26 -12.06
N GLU A 454 -4.46 -17.26 -11.19
CA GLU A 454 -3.52 -18.37 -11.02
C GLU A 454 -4.21 -19.63 -10.53
N ASP A 455 -5.09 -19.53 -9.51
CA ASP A 455 -5.89 -20.64 -8.96
C ASP A 455 -6.82 -21.29 -10.00
N CYS A 456 -7.24 -20.52 -11.01
CA CYS A 456 -7.97 -21.03 -12.17
C CYS A 456 -7.07 -21.72 -13.23
N GLY A 457 -5.81 -22.03 -12.90
CA GLY A 457 -4.86 -22.69 -13.80
C GLY A 457 -4.20 -21.76 -14.82
N GLN A 458 -4.31 -20.43 -14.65
CA GLN A 458 -3.76 -19.44 -15.60
C GLN A 458 -2.50 -18.74 -15.08
N ALA A 459 -1.68 -19.41 -14.23
CA ALA A 459 -0.46 -18.85 -13.63
C ALA A 459 0.48 -18.21 -14.67
N ALA A 460 0.73 -18.90 -15.79
CA ALA A 460 1.62 -18.37 -16.84
C ALA A 460 1.05 -17.09 -17.49
N TYR A 461 -0.27 -16.97 -17.62
CA TYR A 461 -0.91 -15.76 -18.15
C TYR A 461 -0.86 -14.62 -17.13
N ALA A 462 -1.22 -14.88 -15.87
CA ALA A 462 -1.16 -13.90 -14.79
C ALA A 462 0.26 -13.32 -14.63
N ARG A 463 1.29 -14.18 -14.59
CA ARG A 463 2.70 -13.75 -14.51
C ARG A 463 3.14 -12.95 -15.75
N ARG A 464 2.69 -13.29 -16.97
CA ARG A 464 2.98 -12.48 -18.15
C ARG A 464 2.39 -11.08 -18.08
N VAL A 465 1.13 -10.94 -17.64
CA VAL A 465 0.49 -9.64 -17.46
C VAL A 465 1.24 -8.80 -16.41
N ALA A 466 1.57 -9.41 -15.28
CA ALA A 466 2.30 -8.73 -14.21
C ALA A 466 3.72 -8.31 -14.64
N ARG A 467 4.46 -9.18 -15.34
CA ARG A 467 5.81 -8.86 -15.87
C ARG A 467 5.79 -7.81 -16.98
N ALA A 468 4.74 -7.74 -17.79
CA ALA A 468 4.59 -6.69 -18.78
C ALA A 468 4.43 -5.31 -18.13
N LEU A 469 3.75 -5.23 -16.97
CA LEU A 469 3.59 -4.00 -16.18
C LEU A 469 4.84 -3.66 -15.36
N ILE A 470 5.43 -4.66 -14.70
CA ILE A 470 6.63 -4.54 -13.84
C ILE A 470 7.70 -5.52 -14.33
N PRO A 471 8.51 -5.13 -15.32
CA PRO A 471 9.54 -5.99 -15.88
C PRO A 471 10.60 -6.44 -14.87
N ARG A 472 10.97 -5.56 -13.92
CA ARG A 472 11.99 -5.81 -12.89
C ARG A 472 11.64 -5.05 -11.62
N ALA A 473 11.88 -5.68 -10.47
CA ALA A 473 11.75 -5.07 -9.15
C ALA A 473 12.68 -5.78 -8.15
N LEU A 474 12.66 -5.37 -6.90
CA LEU A 474 13.49 -5.91 -5.81
C LEU A 474 14.96 -6.11 -6.26
N GLY A 475 15.52 -7.28 -6.03
CA GLY A 475 16.93 -7.60 -6.38
C GLY A 475 17.25 -7.63 -7.88
N GLU A 476 16.24 -7.77 -8.74
CA GLU A 476 16.42 -7.69 -10.21
C GLU A 476 16.49 -6.25 -10.73
N ALA A 477 16.15 -5.27 -9.89
CA ALA A 477 16.10 -3.88 -10.30
C ALA A 477 17.51 -3.30 -10.50
N THR A 478 17.71 -2.66 -11.65
CA THR A 478 18.96 -1.99 -12.00
C THR A 478 18.66 -0.64 -12.66
N GLY A 479 19.39 0.40 -12.28
CA GLY A 479 19.22 1.75 -12.84
C GLY A 479 17.92 2.41 -12.43
N GLU A 480 17.09 2.82 -13.40
CA GLU A 480 15.82 3.47 -13.15
C GLU A 480 14.70 2.45 -12.86
N ARG A 481 13.60 2.94 -12.25
CA ARG A 481 12.40 2.11 -12.04
C ARG A 481 11.89 1.54 -13.38
N ALA A 482 11.41 0.31 -13.35
CA ALA A 482 10.95 -0.40 -14.54
C ALA A 482 9.41 -0.47 -14.67
N TRP A 483 8.66 0.37 -13.95
CA TRP A 483 7.20 0.42 -14.01
C TRP A 483 6.68 1.82 -14.33
N PRO A 484 5.49 1.94 -14.98
CA PRO A 484 4.91 3.22 -15.34
C PRO A 484 4.44 4.00 -14.11
N VAL A 485 4.58 5.34 -14.15
CA VAL A 485 4.16 6.26 -13.06
C VAL A 485 2.74 6.80 -13.23
N HIS A 486 2.11 6.55 -14.38
CA HIS A 486 0.74 6.95 -14.69
C HIS A 486 -0.23 5.78 -14.47
N GLU A 487 -1.45 6.07 -14.09
CA GLU A 487 -2.46 5.07 -13.72
C GLU A 487 -2.93 4.20 -14.90
N ALA A 488 -3.03 4.73 -16.12
CA ALA A 488 -3.66 4.02 -17.23
C ALA A 488 -3.08 2.64 -17.53
N PRO A 489 -1.76 2.41 -17.59
CA PRO A 489 -1.21 1.07 -17.80
C PRO A 489 -1.56 0.07 -16.68
N TRP A 490 -1.73 0.55 -15.45
CA TRP A 490 -2.13 -0.28 -14.31
C TRP A 490 -3.59 -0.75 -14.43
N GLU A 491 -4.49 0.16 -14.86
CA GLU A 491 -5.89 -0.20 -15.10
C GLU A 491 -6.02 -1.12 -16.34
N GLU A 492 -5.25 -0.90 -17.39
CA GLU A 492 -5.19 -1.80 -18.55
C GLU A 492 -4.73 -3.20 -18.16
N ALA A 493 -3.65 -3.33 -17.41
CA ALA A 493 -3.16 -4.62 -16.91
C ALA A 493 -4.19 -5.31 -16.02
N ARG A 494 -4.82 -4.57 -15.10
CA ARG A 494 -5.89 -5.09 -14.26
C ARG A 494 -7.10 -5.55 -15.08
N HIS A 495 -7.51 -4.84 -16.11
CA HIS A 495 -8.59 -5.26 -17.00
C HIS A 495 -8.25 -6.57 -17.71
N LEU A 496 -7.00 -6.79 -18.14
CA LEU A 496 -6.56 -8.07 -18.71
C LEU A 496 -6.70 -9.22 -17.69
N VAL A 497 -6.40 -8.98 -16.40
CA VAL A 497 -6.59 -9.98 -15.33
C VAL A 497 -8.07 -10.31 -15.16
N LEU A 498 -8.95 -9.31 -15.05
CA LEU A 498 -10.40 -9.51 -14.94
C LEU A 498 -10.96 -10.25 -16.16
N ASP A 499 -10.54 -9.88 -17.37
CA ASP A 499 -10.94 -10.60 -18.59
C ASP A 499 -10.44 -12.05 -18.63
N GLY A 500 -9.29 -12.32 -18.01
CA GLY A 500 -8.78 -13.67 -17.83
C GLY A 500 -9.66 -14.47 -16.88
N ILE A 501 -10.04 -13.90 -15.73
CA ILE A 501 -10.93 -14.52 -14.76
C ILE A 501 -12.30 -14.82 -15.38
N GLU A 502 -12.91 -13.84 -16.06
CA GLU A 502 -14.22 -14.05 -16.72
C GLU A 502 -14.20 -15.17 -17.76
N ARG A 503 -13.07 -15.40 -18.42
CA ARG A 503 -12.95 -16.45 -19.46
C ARG A 503 -12.60 -17.83 -18.93
N HIS A 504 -11.88 -17.92 -17.84
CA HIS A 504 -11.22 -19.17 -17.43
C HIS A 504 -11.65 -19.67 -16.04
N CYS A 505 -12.19 -18.79 -15.18
CA CYS A 505 -12.64 -19.19 -13.88
C CYS A 505 -14.14 -19.58 -13.92
N PRO A 506 -14.56 -20.62 -13.21
CA PRO A 506 -15.98 -20.88 -13.04
C PRO A 506 -16.67 -19.71 -12.31
N PRO A 507 -17.94 -19.43 -12.61
CA PRO A 507 -18.69 -18.32 -12.04
C PRO A 507 -18.94 -18.45 -10.52
#